data_633feec7a932c3e0f3e8ec6851cd8d75
#
_entry.id   633feec7a932c3e0f3e8ec6851cd8d75
#
_cell.length_a   1.000
_cell.length_b   1.000
_cell.length_c   1.000
_cell.angle_alpha   90.00
_cell.angle_beta   90.00
_cell.angle_gamma   90.00
#
_symmetry.space_group_name_H-M   'P 1'
#
loop_
_entity.id
_entity.type
_entity.pdbx_description
1 polymer ?
#
loop_
_entity_poly.entity_id
_entity_poly.type
_entity_poly.pdbx_seq_one_letter_code
_entity_poly.pdbx_strand_id
1 'polypeptide(L)'
;MEALLCGLVLLAAAVALLARQLKFVGKDEQLFVEDLTELRAINGPATVFLPLLHKASRKAKALALGPLEYQVVTNSFDGSKRVEVGPQLLFLRPYDELEGDKQLAISLKATEFVRLLDAQTGAVRVEVGEQGKVVPGPYEAYLDSCGKRSAISLKCHEYVRIEDKMTGKTRVEQGEQLVFLTGHEEFVGAGKSQQVQQAVEIDEETAVLTRNKRDGQQALVTSKQVFVPRSDQEIIEVRKLIKLANHEACIVRGKDGTDQYFFGKNADQRAFFLPPYSELVELKWSRGRRRERRDLVLKKIDLRPMFMSFEFNCRTADNVELILEGTFFWEVVDLQAMFKTTCDTTGDVCNHARSKFIERVSKVTLQEFMRDFNKIAEMVHKEDDSFYSARGVLIHSLEVSGYRCAESSTALILEQIIQETTNRMNRLQQQESENEWQLLQIKGDIEEERAKKELLEVQIENSNARSSMEGLAEAQKVKSFLLGLADDVPDVERRIALWNVLRKKDALQEVCKNGARLYYTPNDVNLSIEDRTGPCVSETSSACKI
;
A
#
# COMPACT_ATOMS: atom_id res chain seq x y z
N MET A 1 68.14 11.54 104.19
CA MET A 1 68.05 11.90 102.77
C MET A 1 67.39 10.78 101.90
N GLU A 2 67.62 9.53 102.18
CA GLU A 2 67.06 8.39 101.38
C GLU A 2 65.54 8.27 101.47
N ALA A 3 64.94 8.50 102.66
CA ALA A 3 63.46 8.43 102.79
C ALA A 3 62.70 9.52 102.00
N LEU A 4 63.31 10.72 101.86
CA LEU A 4 62.81 11.82 101.08
C LEU A 4 62.93 11.54 99.57
N LEU A 5 64.03 10.91 99.15
CA LEU A 5 64.23 10.51 97.75
C LEU A 5 63.26 9.39 97.35
N CYS A 6 63.04 8.40 98.23
CA CYS A 6 62.08 7.32 98.00
C CYS A 6 60.63 7.84 97.90
N GLY A 7 60.25 8.84 98.75
CA GLY A 7 58.98 9.51 98.72
C GLY A 7 58.76 10.30 97.41
N LEU A 8 59.78 10.98 96.90
CA LEU A 8 59.76 11.73 95.67
C LEU A 8 59.64 10.81 94.43
N VAL A 9 60.32 9.68 94.44
CA VAL A 9 60.21 8.65 93.37
C VAL A 9 58.87 8.01 93.41
N LEU A 10 58.30 7.71 94.58
CA LEU A 10 56.96 7.18 94.70
C LEU A 10 55.91 8.21 94.27
N LEU A 11 56.05 9.47 94.59
CA LEU A 11 55.20 10.56 94.15
C LEU A 11 55.30 10.76 92.64
N ALA A 12 56.49 10.76 92.10
CA ALA A 12 56.72 10.85 90.64
C ALA A 12 56.12 9.63 89.89
N ALA A 13 56.29 8.44 90.48
CA ALA A 13 55.67 7.22 89.92
C ALA A 13 54.14 7.29 90.01
N ALA A 14 53.58 7.80 91.14
CA ALA A 14 52.12 7.99 91.25
C ALA A 14 51.60 9.04 90.30
N VAL A 15 52.33 10.16 90.15
CA VAL A 15 51.96 11.20 89.14
C VAL A 15 52.10 10.67 87.73
N ALA A 16 53.09 9.89 87.41
CA ALA A 16 53.29 9.26 86.12
C ALA A 16 52.18 8.23 85.85
N LEU A 17 51.76 7.45 86.83
CA LEU A 17 50.66 6.53 86.72
C LEU A 17 49.31 7.27 86.52
N LEU A 18 49.04 8.36 87.24
CA LEU A 18 47.89 9.20 87.11
C LEU A 18 47.85 9.90 85.71
N ALA A 19 49.00 10.41 85.26
CA ALA A 19 49.15 11.02 83.95
C ALA A 19 48.87 10.00 82.79
N ARG A 20 49.31 8.73 83.03
CA ARG A 20 49.04 7.65 82.05
C ARG A 20 47.59 7.26 81.99
N GLN A 21 46.85 7.48 83.05
CA GLN A 21 45.39 7.21 83.09
C GLN A 21 44.53 8.34 82.48
N LEU A 22 45.12 9.54 82.37
CA LEU A 22 44.39 10.67 81.71
C LEU A 22 44.51 10.54 80.20
N LYS A 23 43.39 10.34 79.56
CA LYS A 23 43.26 10.28 78.10
C LYS A 23 42.49 11.47 77.58
N PHE A 24 43.08 12.15 76.62
CA PHE A 24 42.39 13.23 75.85
C PHE A 24 41.80 12.63 74.62
N VAL A 25 40.50 12.86 74.38
CA VAL A 25 39.75 12.40 73.22
C VAL A 25 39.40 13.63 72.36
N GLY A 26 39.93 13.66 71.15
CA GLY A 26 39.68 14.73 70.19
C GLY A 26 38.22 14.81 69.78
N LYS A 27 37.86 15.86 69.03
CA LYS A 27 36.48 16.06 68.54
C LYS A 27 36.01 14.95 67.57
N ASP A 28 36.95 14.35 66.85
CA ASP A 28 36.78 13.30 65.85
C ASP A 28 37.23 11.92 66.35
N GLU A 29 37.48 11.81 67.69
CA GLU A 29 37.98 10.58 68.31
C GLU A 29 36.93 10.03 69.28
N GLN A 30 36.99 8.74 69.46
CA GLN A 30 36.21 7.97 70.42
C GLN A 30 37.14 7.04 71.23
N LEU A 31 36.87 6.93 72.46
CA LEU A 31 37.61 6.06 73.35
C LEU A 31 36.73 4.90 73.83
N PHE A 32 37.14 3.70 73.49
CA PHE A 32 36.56 2.48 74.03
C PHE A 32 37.30 2.06 75.24
N VAL A 33 36.63 1.90 76.36
CA VAL A 33 37.16 1.45 77.61
C VAL A 33 36.48 0.14 77.98
N GLU A 34 37.26 -0.91 78.06
CA GLU A 34 36.82 -2.21 78.55
C GLU A 34 37.07 -2.28 80.06
N ASP A 35 36.01 -2.09 80.82
CA ASP A 35 36.01 -2.33 82.23
C ASP A 35 35.97 -3.85 82.53
N LEU A 36 35.98 -4.29 83.75
CA LEU A 36 35.92 -5.71 84.07
C LEU A 36 34.61 -6.41 83.63
N THR A 37 33.51 -5.68 83.52
CA THR A 37 32.18 -6.20 83.29
C THR A 37 31.51 -5.60 82.07
N GLU A 38 31.91 -4.41 81.63
CA GLU A 38 31.21 -3.65 80.60
C GLU A 38 32.19 -2.98 79.62
N LEU A 39 31.83 -2.88 78.39
CA LEU A 39 32.47 -2.06 77.37
C LEU A 39 31.75 -0.70 77.30
N ARG A 40 32.47 0.39 77.51
CA ARG A 40 31.99 1.77 77.47
C ARG A 40 32.62 2.52 76.29
N ALA A 41 31.81 3.26 75.56
CA ALA A 41 32.30 4.15 74.53
C ALA A 41 32.13 5.61 74.97
N ILE A 42 33.20 6.38 74.93
CA ILE A 42 33.18 7.80 75.31
C ILE A 42 33.57 8.63 74.11
N ASN A 43 32.61 9.49 73.69
CA ASN A 43 32.79 10.35 72.51
C ASN A 43 33.49 11.65 72.89
N GLY A 44 34.37 12.11 72.01
CA GLY A 44 35.03 13.40 72.18
C GLY A 44 34.16 14.60 71.76
N PRO A 45 34.56 15.80 72.17
CA PRO A 45 35.76 16.12 72.92
C PRO A 45 35.56 15.85 74.42
N ALA A 46 36.44 15.05 75.01
CA ALA A 46 36.36 14.70 76.41
C ALA A 46 37.75 14.44 76.99
N THR A 47 37.92 14.77 78.30
CA THR A 47 39.06 14.34 79.04
C THR A 47 38.58 13.26 79.99
N VAL A 48 39.11 12.07 79.80
CA VAL A 48 38.67 10.88 80.55
C VAL A 48 39.75 10.38 81.44
N PHE A 49 39.37 10.16 82.70
CA PHE A 49 40.26 9.50 83.70
C PHE A 49 39.88 8.01 83.71
N LEU A 50 40.82 7.16 83.27
CA LEU A 50 40.60 5.72 83.20
C LEU A 50 40.63 5.09 84.61
N PRO A 51 39.70 4.19 84.95
CA PRO A 51 39.79 3.42 86.21
C PRO A 51 41.09 2.63 86.29
N LEU A 52 41.64 2.48 87.51
CA LEU A 52 42.89 1.79 87.72
C LEU A 52 42.86 0.31 87.30
N LEU A 53 41.66 -0.27 87.28
CA LEU A 53 41.41 -1.68 86.98
C LEU A 53 40.74 -1.90 85.64
N HIS A 54 40.92 -1.00 84.63
CA HIS A 54 40.43 -1.24 83.29
C HIS A 54 41.24 -2.32 82.56
N LYS A 55 40.57 -3.17 81.76
CA LYS A 55 41.24 -4.28 81.07
C LYS A 55 41.98 -3.79 79.81
N ALA A 56 41.31 -2.96 79.02
CA ALA A 56 41.89 -2.39 77.81
C ALA A 56 41.28 -1.01 77.48
N SER A 57 42.03 -0.17 76.78
CA SER A 57 41.53 1.09 76.24
C SER A 57 42.01 1.27 74.80
N ARG A 58 41.09 1.51 73.86
CA ARG A 58 41.37 1.69 72.44
C ARG A 58 40.79 3.01 71.97
N LYS A 59 41.63 3.85 71.38
CA LYS A 59 41.16 5.02 70.64
C LYS A 59 40.78 4.62 69.19
N ALA A 60 39.70 5.07 68.74
CA ALA A 60 39.27 4.96 67.34
C ALA A 60 38.85 6.35 66.80
N LYS A 61 39.09 6.60 65.58
CA LYS A 61 38.55 7.79 64.92
C LYS A 61 37.10 7.57 64.60
N ALA A 62 36.28 8.60 64.83
CA ALA A 62 34.88 8.59 64.36
C ALA A 62 34.85 8.56 62.82
N LEU A 63 33.92 7.84 62.27
CA LEU A 63 33.76 7.73 60.86
C LEU A 63 32.97 8.94 60.36
N ALA A 64 33.61 9.81 59.59
CA ALA A 64 32.91 10.91 58.92
C ALA A 64 32.13 10.37 57.69
N LEU A 65 30.85 10.52 57.72
CA LEU A 65 29.96 10.19 56.59
C LEU A 65 29.61 11.45 55.82
N GLY A 66 29.87 11.45 54.52
CA GLY A 66 29.46 12.51 53.59
C GLY A 66 27.96 12.53 53.35
N PRO A 67 27.44 13.53 52.63
CA PRO A 67 26.00 13.68 52.41
C PRO A 67 25.31 12.48 51.70
N LEU A 68 26.06 11.78 50.87
CA LEU A 68 25.60 10.62 50.12
C LEU A 68 26.21 9.29 50.59
N GLU A 69 26.90 9.31 51.74
CA GLU A 69 27.49 8.10 52.28
C GLU A 69 26.62 7.51 53.38
N TYR A 70 26.62 6.21 53.49
CA TYR A 70 26.00 5.48 54.57
C TYR A 70 26.90 4.32 55.02
N GLN A 71 26.67 3.86 56.23
CA GLN A 71 27.38 2.74 56.81
C GLN A 71 26.43 1.82 57.57
N VAL A 72 26.57 0.55 57.31
CA VAL A 72 25.87 -0.48 58.09
C VAL A 72 26.69 -0.80 59.32
N VAL A 73 26.02 -0.75 60.45
CA VAL A 73 26.63 -1.04 61.79
C VAL A 73 25.91 -2.25 62.38
N THR A 74 26.68 -3.25 62.73
CA THR A 74 26.16 -4.47 63.37
C THR A 74 26.55 -4.46 64.84
N ASN A 75 25.64 -4.69 65.74
CA ASN A 75 25.92 -4.87 67.13
C ASN A 75 26.30 -6.34 67.36
N SER A 76 27.55 -6.55 67.81
CA SER A 76 28.10 -7.89 68.04
C SER A 76 27.49 -8.61 69.27
N PHE A 77 26.72 -7.89 70.09
CA PHE A 77 26.11 -8.47 71.32
C PHE A 77 24.75 -9.11 71.02
N ASP A 78 23.90 -8.41 70.24
CA ASP A 78 22.54 -8.86 69.92
C ASP A 78 22.30 -9.20 68.44
N GLY A 79 23.33 -8.95 67.59
CA GLY A 79 23.23 -9.18 66.13
C GLY A 79 22.33 -8.18 65.38
N SER A 80 21.85 -7.15 66.07
CA SER A 80 21.02 -6.14 65.42
C SER A 80 21.82 -5.27 64.46
N LYS A 81 21.29 -4.99 63.32
CA LYS A 81 21.88 -4.11 62.30
C LYS A 81 21.16 -2.78 62.29
N ARG A 82 21.90 -1.70 62.11
CA ARG A 82 21.35 -0.38 61.83
C ARG A 82 22.11 0.31 60.71
N VAL A 83 21.45 1.18 60.00
CA VAL A 83 22.06 1.98 58.93
C VAL A 83 22.18 3.42 59.40
N GLU A 84 23.40 3.92 59.41
CA GLU A 84 23.69 5.31 59.71
C GLU A 84 23.97 6.10 58.44
N VAL A 85 23.26 7.21 58.29
CA VAL A 85 23.24 7.97 57.05
C VAL A 85 23.80 9.36 57.25
N GLY A 86 24.78 9.76 56.42
CA GLY A 86 25.39 11.11 56.49
C GLY A 86 24.44 12.24 56.01
N PRO A 87 24.81 13.50 56.24
CA PRO A 87 26.10 13.93 56.75
C PRO A 87 26.18 13.92 58.29
N GLN A 88 27.04 13.12 58.84
CA GLN A 88 27.33 13.09 60.32
C GLN A 88 28.67 12.46 60.61
N LEU A 89 29.12 12.73 61.82
CA LEU A 89 30.22 12.00 62.45
C LEU A 89 29.60 10.80 63.19
N LEU A 90 29.90 9.62 62.70
CA LEU A 90 29.42 8.39 63.31
C LEU A 90 30.32 7.98 64.47
N PHE A 91 29.74 7.93 65.65
CA PHE A 91 30.32 7.38 66.86
C PHE A 91 29.68 6.00 67.11
N LEU A 92 30.51 4.99 67.23
CA LEU A 92 30.07 3.63 67.46
C LEU A 92 29.63 3.46 68.94
N ARG A 93 28.56 2.73 69.16
CA ARG A 93 28.12 2.31 70.48
C ARG A 93 29.02 1.17 70.97
N PRO A 94 29.03 0.86 72.29
CA PRO A 94 29.66 -0.36 72.79
C PRO A 94 29.12 -1.59 71.98
N TYR A 95 30.02 -2.46 71.57
CA TYR A 95 29.78 -3.67 70.82
C TYR A 95 29.31 -3.43 69.33
N ASP A 96 29.42 -2.19 68.84
CA ASP A 96 29.14 -1.91 67.43
C ASP A 96 30.38 -2.21 66.58
N GLU A 97 30.17 -2.94 65.52
CA GLU A 97 31.16 -3.24 64.47
C GLU A 97 30.72 -2.69 63.13
N LEU A 98 31.67 -2.17 62.35
CA LEU A 98 31.40 -1.70 61.02
C LEU A 98 31.32 -2.90 60.03
N GLU A 99 30.24 -3.02 59.32
CA GLU A 99 30.10 -4.05 58.30
C GLU A 99 30.64 -3.50 56.96
N GLY A 100 31.84 -3.85 56.59
CA GLY A 100 32.47 -3.41 55.34
C GLY A 100 32.93 -1.94 55.35
N ASP A 101 33.23 -1.46 54.15
CA ASP A 101 33.60 -0.07 53.90
C ASP A 101 32.36 0.82 53.71
N LYS A 102 32.58 2.15 53.74
CA LYS A 102 31.53 3.14 53.44
C LYS A 102 30.89 2.89 52.11
N GLN A 103 29.59 2.92 52.07
CA GLN A 103 28.81 2.76 50.87
C GLN A 103 28.18 4.09 50.41
N LEU A 104 28.02 4.24 49.12
CA LEU A 104 27.37 5.41 48.52
C LEU A 104 25.88 5.14 48.36
N ALA A 105 25.06 6.05 48.85
CA ALA A 105 23.64 6.05 48.59
C ALA A 105 23.38 6.32 47.12
N ILE A 106 22.39 5.64 46.55
CA ILE A 106 22.01 5.81 45.16
C ILE A 106 21.11 7.03 45.03
N SER A 107 21.45 7.93 44.12
CA SER A 107 20.58 9.01 43.68
C SER A 107 19.82 8.57 42.45
N LEU A 108 18.50 8.74 42.46
CA LEU A 108 17.61 8.38 41.38
C LEU A 108 17.14 9.60 40.59
N LYS A 109 17.16 9.48 39.27
CA LYS A 109 16.52 10.42 38.36
C LYS A 109 15.06 10.06 38.19
N ALA A 110 14.26 10.93 37.58
CA ALA A 110 12.85 10.69 37.30
C ALA A 110 12.57 9.38 36.55
N THR A 111 13.51 8.93 35.74
CA THR A 111 13.39 7.72 34.90
C THR A 111 14.11 6.50 35.50
N GLU A 112 14.64 6.60 36.73
CA GLU A 112 15.37 5.51 37.36
C GLU A 112 14.62 4.97 38.58
N PHE A 113 14.82 3.70 38.87
CA PHE A 113 14.27 3.05 40.06
C PHE A 113 15.24 2.05 40.64
N VAL A 114 15.01 1.70 41.89
CA VAL A 114 15.80 0.73 42.65
C VAL A 114 14.88 -0.28 43.30
N ARG A 115 15.28 -1.55 43.27
CA ARG A 115 14.58 -2.63 43.97
C ARG A 115 15.44 -3.11 45.11
N LEU A 116 14.89 -3.07 46.30
CA LEU A 116 15.56 -3.48 47.56
C LEU A 116 14.87 -4.75 48.07
N LEU A 117 15.66 -5.81 48.24
CA LEU A 117 15.17 -7.08 48.77
C LEU A 117 15.51 -7.12 50.28
N ASP A 118 14.49 -7.27 51.09
CA ASP A 118 14.68 -7.53 52.54
C ASP A 118 15.05 -9.02 52.74
N ALA A 119 16.23 -9.27 53.26
CA ALA A 119 16.73 -10.62 53.50
C ALA A 119 15.98 -11.37 54.61
N GLN A 120 15.26 -10.66 55.50
CA GLN A 120 14.49 -11.30 56.59
C GLN A 120 13.09 -11.74 56.14
N THR A 121 12.40 -10.84 55.41
CA THR A 121 11.00 -11.08 55.04
C THR A 121 10.84 -11.62 53.61
N GLY A 122 11.87 -11.47 52.77
CA GLY A 122 11.80 -11.75 51.33
C GLY A 122 10.97 -10.73 50.55
N ALA A 123 10.51 -9.67 51.21
CA ALA A 123 9.74 -8.63 50.55
C ALA A 123 10.62 -7.72 49.70
N VAL A 124 10.14 -7.32 48.53
CA VAL A 124 10.84 -6.38 47.66
C VAL A 124 10.19 -5.00 47.75
N ARG A 125 10.95 -4.02 48.19
CA ARG A 125 10.58 -2.60 48.17
C ARG A 125 11.13 -1.94 46.94
N VAL A 126 10.32 -1.15 46.26
CA VAL A 126 10.71 -0.44 45.06
C VAL A 126 10.62 1.06 45.28
N GLU A 127 11.72 1.74 45.09
CA GLU A 127 11.81 3.20 45.15
C GLU A 127 11.88 3.76 43.75
N VAL A 128 11.00 4.69 43.45
CA VAL A 128 10.76 5.21 42.10
C VAL A 128 10.78 6.74 42.09
N GLY A 129 11.29 7.32 41.04
CA GLY A 129 11.23 8.75 40.77
C GLY A 129 12.43 9.53 41.30
N GLU A 130 12.29 10.86 41.29
CA GLU A 130 13.35 11.77 41.73
C GLU A 130 13.55 11.68 43.25
N GLN A 131 14.53 10.87 43.65
CA GLN A 131 14.96 10.80 45.02
C GLN A 131 16.45 11.09 45.12
N GLY A 132 16.80 12.13 45.87
CA GLY A 132 18.20 12.54 46.01
C GLY A 132 19.05 11.51 46.71
N LYS A 133 18.43 10.64 47.54
CA LYS A 133 19.15 9.70 48.37
C LYS A 133 18.30 8.49 48.73
N VAL A 134 18.67 7.35 48.18
CA VAL A 134 18.06 6.07 48.53
C VAL A 134 19.09 5.23 49.26
N VAL A 135 18.75 4.80 50.45
CA VAL A 135 19.60 4.00 51.32
C VAL A 135 18.88 2.71 51.65
N PRO A 136 19.52 1.54 51.47
CA PRO A 136 18.96 0.27 51.90
C PRO A 136 18.75 0.23 53.43
N GLY A 137 17.70 -0.43 53.87
CA GLY A 137 17.51 -0.71 55.30
C GLY A 137 18.56 -1.68 55.85
N PRO A 138 18.53 -1.93 57.16
CA PRO A 138 19.54 -2.73 57.82
C PRO A 138 19.73 -4.14 57.27
N TYR A 139 18.65 -4.72 56.73
CA TYR A 139 18.63 -6.08 56.18
C TYR A 139 18.27 -6.07 54.69
N GLU A 140 18.20 -4.89 54.09
CA GLU A 140 17.90 -4.75 52.67
C GLU A 140 19.18 -4.78 51.82
N ALA A 141 19.11 -5.46 50.69
CA ALA A 141 20.15 -5.48 49.68
C ALA A 141 19.57 -5.09 48.31
N TYR A 142 20.42 -4.52 47.45
CA TYR A 142 20.02 -4.25 46.08
C TYR A 142 19.76 -5.55 45.35
N LEU A 143 18.55 -5.70 44.79
CA LEU A 143 18.16 -6.89 44.01
C LEU A 143 18.93 -6.95 42.69
N ASP A 144 19.15 -5.80 42.07
CA ASP A 144 19.83 -5.68 40.79
C ASP A 144 21.34 -5.47 40.97
N SER A 145 22.15 -6.18 40.18
CA SER A 145 23.63 -6.14 40.26
C SER A 145 24.24 -4.75 40.06
N CYS A 146 23.56 -3.89 39.29
CA CYS A 146 23.99 -2.50 39.06
C CYS A 146 23.39 -1.49 40.07
N GLY A 147 22.61 -1.97 41.04
CA GLY A 147 21.94 -1.15 42.04
C GLY A 147 20.71 -0.42 41.54
N LYS A 148 20.77 0.21 40.36
CA LYS A 148 19.66 0.96 39.76
C LYS A 148 19.32 0.49 38.35
N ARG A 149 18.07 0.60 37.99
CA ARG A 149 17.55 0.35 36.65
C ARG A 149 16.86 1.59 36.07
N SER A 150 16.88 1.70 34.75
CA SER A 150 16.10 2.72 34.06
C SER A 150 14.71 2.18 33.74
N ALA A 151 13.70 2.98 33.98
CA ALA A 151 12.35 2.73 33.51
C ALA A 151 12.31 2.74 31.98
N ILE A 152 11.36 2.03 31.41
CA ILE A 152 11.10 2.08 29.97
C ILE A 152 10.07 3.18 29.72
N SER A 153 10.46 4.16 28.90
CA SER A 153 9.53 5.17 28.41
C SER A 153 8.85 4.63 27.15
N LEU A 154 7.54 4.52 27.19
CA LEU A 154 6.72 4.08 26.07
C LEU A 154 6.17 5.30 25.33
N LYS A 155 6.11 5.21 24.00
CA LYS A 155 5.39 6.12 23.14
C LYS A 155 3.96 5.63 22.92
N CYS A 156 3.10 6.45 22.30
CA CYS A 156 1.69 6.11 22.09
C CYS A 156 1.45 4.79 21.35
N HIS A 157 2.37 4.37 20.47
CA HIS A 157 2.28 3.12 19.69
C HIS A 157 3.20 2.01 20.19
N GLU A 158 3.71 2.14 21.40
CA GLU A 158 4.61 1.16 21.98
C GLU A 158 3.94 0.47 23.17
N TYR A 159 4.31 -0.79 23.36
CA TYR A 159 3.89 -1.55 24.53
C TYR A 159 5.02 -2.43 25.05
N VAL A 160 4.92 -2.83 26.30
CA VAL A 160 5.85 -3.72 26.94
C VAL A 160 5.10 -4.85 27.66
N ARG A 161 5.70 -6.03 27.66
CA ARG A 161 5.21 -7.16 28.44
C ARG A 161 6.08 -7.36 29.67
N ILE A 162 5.43 -7.50 30.79
CA ILE A 162 6.06 -7.67 32.11
C ILE A 162 5.57 -8.99 32.67
N GLU A 163 6.51 -9.82 33.09
CA GLU A 163 6.25 -11.10 33.72
C GLU A 163 6.62 -11.03 35.20
N ASP A 164 5.68 -11.40 36.05
CA ASP A 164 5.94 -11.61 37.47
C ASP A 164 6.48 -13.03 37.67
N LYS A 165 7.70 -13.14 38.05
CA LYS A 165 8.41 -14.43 38.26
C LYS A 165 7.87 -15.25 39.43
N MET A 166 7.19 -14.62 40.37
CA MET A 166 6.57 -15.32 41.49
C MET A 166 5.26 -16.03 41.10
N THR A 167 4.42 -15.32 40.31
CA THR A 167 3.10 -15.83 39.97
C THR A 167 3.02 -16.38 38.55
N GLY A 168 4.03 -16.10 37.69
CA GLY A 168 4.01 -16.43 36.26
C GLY A 168 2.96 -15.63 35.46
N LYS A 169 2.33 -14.61 36.07
CA LYS A 169 1.37 -13.77 35.39
C LYS A 169 2.07 -12.72 34.55
N THR A 170 1.60 -12.57 33.33
CA THR A 170 2.09 -11.50 32.44
C THR A 170 1.09 -10.37 32.37
N ARG A 171 1.54 -9.14 32.57
CA ARG A 171 0.76 -7.92 32.31
C ARG A 171 1.34 -7.16 31.11
N VAL A 172 0.49 -6.38 30.46
CA VAL A 172 0.87 -5.59 29.29
C VAL A 172 0.60 -4.13 29.61
N GLU A 173 1.63 -3.30 29.48
CA GLU A 173 1.53 -1.85 29.64
C GLU A 173 1.67 -1.19 28.27
N GLN A 174 0.81 -0.21 28.01
CA GLN A 174 0.70 0.47 26.72
C GLN A 174 0.48 1.98 26.89
N GLY A 175 0.79 2.73 25.87
CA GLY A 175 0.56 4.17 25.82
C GLY A 175 1.73 4.99 26.35
N GLU A 176 1.55 6.32 26.37
CA GLU A 176 2.59 7.25 26.79
C GLU A 176 2.74 7.24 28.32
N GLN A 177 3.64 6.40 28.80
CA GLN A 177 3.94 6.30 30.22
C GLN A 177 5.35 5.80 30.50
N LEU A 178 5.84 6.08 31.71
CA LEU A 178 7.05 5.48 32.26
C LEU A 178 6.68 4.20 32.98
N VAL A 179 7.25 3.09 32.57
CA VAL A 179 6.96 1.77 33.14
C VAL A 179 8.07 1.38 34.12
N PHE A 180 7.68 1.18 35.35
CA PHE A 180 8.53 0.72 36.42
C PHE A 180 8.18 -0.72 36.79
N LEU A 181 9.20 -1.50 37.09
CA LEU A 181 9.01 -2.87 37.58
C LEU A 181 8.75 -2.88 39.10
N THR A 182 7.78 -3.64 39.51
CA THR A 182 7.42 -3.82 40.92
C THR A 182 7.79 -5.23 41.37
N GLY A 183 8.29 -5.33 42.59
CA GLY A 183 8.58 -6.62 43.19
C GLY A 183 9.52 -7.49 42.38
N HIS A 184 9.03 -8.68 42.04
CA HIS A 184 9.77 -9.70 41.29
C HIS A 184 9.47 -9.67 39.78
N GLU A 185 8.97 -8.56 39.29
CA GLU A 185 8.64 -8.40 37.86
C GLU A 185 9.90 -8.23 37.01
N GLU A 186 9.83 -8.78 35.80
CA GLU A 186 10.86 -8.59 34.78
C GLU A 186 10.23 -8.31 33.43
N PHE A 187 10.95 -7.54 32.61
CA PHE A 187 10.55 -7.32 31.22
C PHE A 187 10.78 -8.58 30.39
N VAL A 188 9.80 -8.95 29.60
CA VAL A 188 9.91 -10.08 28.67
C VAL A 188 10.76 -9.66 27.48
N GLY A 189 11.92 -10.33 27.27
CA GLY A 189 12.84 -10.06 26.16
C GLY A 189 14.29 -9.88 26.61
N ALA A 190 15.24 -10.32 25.81
CA ALA A 190 16.65 -10.39 26.18
C ALA A 190 17.45 -9.08 26.04
N GLY A 191 16.88 -8.01 25.49
CA GLY A 191 17.55 -6.73 25.28
C GLY A 191 16.58 -5.56 25.21
N LYS A 192 17.06 -4.33 25.48
CA LYS A 192 16.21 -3.12 25.49
C LYS A 192 15.37 -2.94 24.23
N SER A 193 15.92 -3.26 23.06
CA SER A 193 15.19 -3.20 21.78
C SER A 193 14.15 -4.30 21.58
N GLN A 194 14.26 -5.42 22.32
CA GLN A 194 13.30 -6.53 22.27
C GLN A 194 12.22 -6.42 23.35
N GLN A 195 12.46 -5.60 24.37
CA GLN A 195 11.50 -5.38 25.44
C GLN A 195 10.34 -4.49 25.02
N VAL A 196 10.65 -3.43 24.23
CA VAL A 196 9.65 -2.53 23.68
C VAL A 196 9.18 -3.07 22.33
N GLN A 197 7.89 -3.35 22.23
CA GLN A 197 7.24 -3.83 21.02
C GLN A 197 6.33 -2.72 20.46
N GLN A 198 6.23 -2.67 19.13
CA GLN A 198 5.33 -1.73 18.47
C GLN A 198 3.94 -2.30 18.38
N ALA A 199 2.94 -1.52 18.77
CA ALA A 199 1.54 -1.82 18.53
C ALA A 199 1.24 -1.77 17.03
N VAL A 200 0.36 -2.62 16.58
CA VAL A 200 -0.06 -2.65 15.17
C VAL A 200 -1.27 -1.74 15.01
N GLU A 201 -1.15 -0.76 14.14
CA GLU A 201 -2.27 0.08 13.74
C GLU A 201 -3.17 -0.70 12.78
N ILE A 202 -4.44 -0.86 13.16
CA ILE A 202 -5.47 -1.47 12.32
C ILE A 202 -6.27 -0.36 11.68
N ASP A 203 -6.17 -0.26 10.37
CA ASP A 203 -6.91 0.64 9.51
C ASP A 203 -7.93 -0.12 8.62
N GLU A 204 -8.40 0.51 7.56
CA GLU A 204 -9.31 -0.13 6.59
C GLU A 204 -8.63 -1.20 5.74
N GLU A 205 -7.31 -1.15 5.63
CA GLU A 205 -6.54 -2.04 4.74
C GLU A 205 -5.73 -3.11 5.49
N THR A 206 -5.67 -3.01 6.81
CA THR A 206 -4.89 -3.90 7.66
C THR A 206 -5.74 -4.54 8.75
N ALA A 207 -5.52 -5.82 8.99
CA ALA A 207 -6.13 -6.58 10.08
C ALA A 207 -5.05 -7.42 10.76
N VAL A 208 -5.27 -7.74 12.02
CA VAL A 208 -4.33 -8.54 12.80
C VAL A 208 -4.91 -9.91 13.09
N LEU A 209 -4.18 -10.94 12.68
CA LEU A 209 -4.49 -12.32 13.06
C LEU A 209 -3.80 -12.63 14.40
N THR A 210 -4.61 -12.91 15.40
CA THR A 210 -4.14 -13.25 16.75
C THR A 210 -4.38 -14.73 17.06
N ARG A 211 -3.54 -15.28 17.89
CA ARG A 211 -3.71 -16.62 18.47
C ARG A 211 -3.75 -16.50 19.98
N ASN A 212 -4.76 -17.08 20.59
CA ASN A 212 -4.80 -17.25 22.02
C ASN A 212 -3.87 -18.40 22.43
N LYS A 213 -2.98 -18.14 23.36
CA LYS A 213 -1.97 -19.12 23.83
C LYS A 213 -2.57 -20.23 24.69
N ARG A 214 -3.76 -20.03 25.25
CA ARG A 214 -4.40 -21.00 26.14
C ARG A 214 -5.13 -22.10 25.40
N ASP A 215 -5.91 -21.73 24.39
CA ASP A 215 -6.79 -22.63 23.64
C ASP A 215 -6.34 -22.82 22.18
N GLY A 216 -5.33 -22.06 21.74
CA GLY A 216 -4.81 -22.12 20.39
C GLY A 216 -5.76 -21.51 19.34
N GLN A 217 -6.89 -20.94 19.75
CA GLN A 217 -7.84 -20.37 18.81
C GLN A 217 -7.28 -19.11 18.15
N GLN A 218 -7.53 -19.02 16.84
CA GLN A 218 -7.18 -17.84 16.07
C GLN A 218 -8.39 -16.93 15.91
N ALA A 219 -8.17 -15.65 16.04
CA ALA A 219 -9.17 -14.61 15.81
C ALA A 219 -8.60 -13.49 14.94
N LEU A 220 -9.42 -12.98 14.05
CA LEU A 220 -9.07 -11.85 13.20
C LEU A 220 -9.67 -10.58 13.79
N VAL A 221 -8.83 -9.60 14.08
CA VAL A 221 -9.25 -8.28 14.57
C VAL A 221 -9.22 -7.31 13.40
N THR A 222 -10.40 -6.76 13.07
CA THR A 222 -10.60 -5.84 11.94
C THR A 222 -11.08 -4.46 12.39
N SER A 223 -11.36 -4.27 13.69
CA SER A 223 -11.79 -2.98 14.23
C SER A 223 -10.66 -1.97 14.18
N LYS A 224 -10.94 -0.75 13.67
CA LYS A 224 -9.95 0.34 13.60
C LYS A 224 -9.50 0.73 15.01
N GLN A 225 -8.27 0.43 15.32
CA GLN A 225 -7.63 0.74 16.61
C GLN A 225 -6.13 0.50 16.56
N VAL A 226 -5.42 1.09 17.51
CA VAL A 226 -4.06 0.67 17.81
C VAL A 226 -4.14 -0.63 18.61
N PHE A 227 -3.79 -1.73 17.97
CA PHE A 227 -3.94 -3.05 18.57
C PHE A 227 -2.70 -3.43 19.37
N VAL A 228 -2.93 -3.74 20.64
CA VAL A 228 -1.95 -4.31 21.54
C VAL A 228 -2.44 -5.68 22.00
N PRO A 229 -1.64 -6.73 21.78
CA PRO A 229 -2.06 -8.09 22.15
C PRO A 229 -2.08 -8.23 23.68
N ARG A 230 -3.16 -8.84 24.20
CA ARG A 230 -3.26 -9.18 25.62
C ARG A 230 -2.16 -10.17 26.04
N SER A 231 -2.01 -10.37 27.33
CA SER A 231 -1.00 -11.28 27.88
C SER A 231 -1.09 -12.71 27.34
N ASP A 232 -2.32 -13.18 27.08
CA ASP A 232 -2.63 -14.50 26.55
C ASP A 232 -2.69 -14.56 25.02
N GLN A 233 -2.52 -13.41 24.34
CA GLN A 233 -2.60 -13.31 22.89
C GLN A 233 -1.22 -13.10 22.27
N GLU A 234 -1.05 -13.67 21.09
CA GLU A 234 0.11 -13.51 20.23
C GLU A 234 -0.33 -13.09 18.84
N ILE A 235 0.38 -12.13 18.25
CA ILE A 235 0.19 -11.74 16.85
C ILE A 235 0.88 -12.78 15.99
N ILE A 236 0.13 -13.47 15.12
CA ILE A 236 0.69 -14.41 14.14
C ILE A 236 1.15 -13.63 12.92
N GLU A 237 0.25 -12.81 12.37
CA GLU A 237 0.45 -12.13 11.09
C GLU A 237 -0.41 -10.87 11.00
N VAL A 238 0.14 -9.86 10.35
CA VAL A 238 -0.65 -8.68 9.94
C VAL A 238 -1.14 -8.92 8.51
N ARG A 239 -2.44 -9.07 8.35
CA ARG A 239 -3.09 -9.35 7.07
C ARG A 239 -3.52 -8.07 6.39
N LYS A 240 -3.20 -7.97 5.11
CA LYS A 240 -3.67 -6.87 4.26
C LYS A 240 -5.01 -7.21 3.65
N LEU A 241 -5.83 -6.19 3.42
CA LEU A 241 -7.09 -6.32 2.71
C LEU A 241 -6.84 -6.81 1.28
N ILE A 242 -7.46 -7.90 0.91
CA ILE A 242 -7.45 -8.40 -0.46
C ILE A 242 -8.53 -7.68 -1.24
N LYS A 243 -8.12 -6.85 -2.20
CA LYS A 243 -9.02 -6.15 -3.11
C LYS A 243 -9.03 -6.86 -4.45
N LEU A 244 -10.20 -7.17 -4.95
CA LEU A 244 -10.41 -7.76 -6.26
C LEU A 244 -10.98 -6.71 -7.22
N ALA A 245 -10.40 -6.60 -8.42
CA ALA A 245 -11.01 -5.85 -9.49
C ALA A 245 -12.28 -6.57 -10.00
N ASN A 246 -13.18 -5.88 -10.70
CA ASN A 246 -14.44 -6.47 -11.17
C ASN A 246 -14.27 -7.75 -12.00
N HIS A 247 -13.15 -7.88 -12.65
CA HIS A 247 -12.78 -8.99 -13.52
C HIS A 247 -11.85 -10.01 -12.86
N GLU A 248 -11.49 -9.80 -11.60
CA GLU A 248 -10.63 -10.72 -10.85
C GLU A 248 -11.45 -11.66 -10.00
N ALA A 249 -10.94 -12.88 -9.84
CA ALA A 249 -11.44 -13.86 -8.91
C ALA A 249 -10.29 -14.50 -8.14
N CYS A 250 -10.57 -15.00 -6.95
CA CYS A 250 -9.61 -15.77 -6.17
C CYS A 250 -10.29 -16.94 -5.44
N ILE A 251 -9.49 -17.89 -5.02
CA ILE A 251 -9.94 -19.09 -4.31
C ILE A 251 -9.34 -19.06 -2.91
N VAL A 252 -10.19 -19.20 -1.91
CA VAL A 252 -9.81 -19.26 -0.50
C VAL A 252 -10.14 -20.63 0.03
N ARG A 253 -9.15 -21.33 0.56
CA ARG A 253 -9.32 -22.63 1.21
C ARG A 253 -9.56 -22.45 2.69
N GLY A 254 -10.68 -22.90 3.18
CA GLY A 254 -11.03 -22.89 4.59
C GLY A 254 -10.35 -23.99 5.39
N LYS A 255 -10.50 -23.94 6.70
CA LYS A 255 -9.99 -24.96 7.64
C LYS A 255 -10.45 -26.37 7.32
N ASP A 256 -11.69 -26.50 6.84
CA ASP A 256 -12.33 -27.79 6.54
C ASP A 256 -11.94 -28.34 5.16
N GLY A 257 -10.97 -27.72 4.49
CA GLY A 257 -10.57 -28.06 3.13
C GLY A 257 -11.59 -27.67 2.07
N THR A 258 -12.64 -26.94 2.43
CA THR A 258 -13.62 -26.41 1.46
C THR A 258 -13.06 -25.20 0.75
N ASP A 259 -13.21 -25.19 -0.57
CA ASP A 259 -12.77 -24.09 -1.39
C ASP A 259 -13.93 -23.11 -1.62
N GLN A 260 -13.72 -21.85 -1.27
CA GLN A 260 -14.65 -20.74 -1.46
C GLN A 260 -14.16 -19.86 -2.60
N TYR A 261 -15.07 -19.48 -3.48
CA TYR A 261 -14.76 -18.69 -4.66
C TYR A 261 -15.24 -17.25 -4.48
N PHE A 262 -14.32 -16.31 -4.55
CA PHE A 262 -14.58 -14.88 -4.40
C PHE A 262 -14.44 -14.19 -5.76
N PHE A 263 -15.48 -13.46 -6.15
CA PHE A 263 -15.53 -12.76 -7.42
C PHE A 263 -15.60 -11.24 -7.19
N GLY A 264 -14.73 -10.50 -7.85
CA GLY A 264 -14.72 -9.03 -7.77
C GLY A 264 -15.97 -8.36 -8.35
N LYS A 265 -16.76 -9.08 -9.14
CA LYS A 265 -18.06 -8.63 -9.63
C LYS A 265 -19.08 -8.44 -8.51
N ASN A 266 -19.00 -9.24 -7.45
CA ASN A 266 -19.88 -9.16 -6.29
C ASN A 266 -19.37 -8.09 -5.32
N ALA A 267 -20.19 -7.09 -5.00
CA ALA A 267 -19.79 -5.98 -4.14
C ALA A 267 -19.28 -6.43 -2.77
N ASP A 268 -19.94 -7.44 -2.17
CA ASP A 268 -19.61 -7.99 -0.84
C ASP A 268 -18.29 -8.79 -0.83
N GLN A 269 -17.84 -9.27 -1.99
CA GLN A 269 -16.65 -10.10 -2.13
C GLN A 269 -15.46 -9.34 -2.71
N ARG A 270 -15.67 -8.08 -3.11
CA ARG A 270 -14.64 -7.26 -3.76
C ARG A 270 -13.47 -6.94 -2.86
N ALA A 271 -13.73 -6.76 -1.58
CA ALA A 271 -12.71 -6.46 -0.60
C ALA A 271 -12.96 -7.26 0.69
N PHE A 272 -12.02 -8.09 1.09
CA PHE A 272 -12.15 -8.91 2.27
C PHE A 272 -10.80 -9.19 2.91
N PHE A 273 -10.82 -9.46 4.19
CA PHE A 273 -9.68 -10.02 4.90
C PHE A 273 -9.76 -11.55 4.88
N LEU A 274 -8.61 -12.17 4.74
CA LEU A 274 -8.54 -13.63 4.78
C LEU A 274 -8.95 -14.14 6.17
N PRO A 275 -9.99 -14.99 6.29
CA PRO A 275 -10.46 -15.48 7.59
C PRO A 275 -9.38 -16.28 8.36
N PRO A 276 -9.54 -16.45 9.67
CA PRO A 276 -8.67 -17.33 10.44
C PRO A 276 -8.66 -18.76 9.86
N TYR A 277 -7.52 -19.42 9.92
CA TYR A 277 -7.33 -20.78 9.40
C TYR A 277 -7.56 -20.96 7.89
N SER A 278 -7.71 -19.87 7.16
CA SER A 278 -7.88 -19.92 5.71
C SER A 278 -6.61 -19.46 5.01
N GLU A 279 -6.39 -20.02 3.84
CA GLU A 279 -5.26 -19.67 2.97
C GLU A 279 -5.75 -19.31 1.57
N LEU A 280 -5.03 -18.40 0.92
CA LEU A 280 -5.27 -18.07 -0.47
C LEU A 280 -4.62 -19.16 -1.33
N VAL A 281 -5.41 -19.81 -2.16
CA VAL A 281 -4.92 -20.88 -3.02
C VAL A 281 -4.01 -20.32 -4.10
N GLU A 282 -2.83 -20.89 -4.22
CA GLU A 282 -1.88 -20.56 -5.28
C GLU A 282 -2.04 -21.53 -6.44
N LEU A 283 -2.38 -20.99 -7.59
CA LEU A 283 -2.44 -21.75 -8.84
C LEU A 283 -1.07 -21.69 -9.53
N LYS A 284 -0.57 -22.85 -9.90
CA LYS A 284 0.71 -22.99 -10.60
C LYS A 284 0.46 -23.38 -12.04
N TRP A 285 0.58 -22.42 -12.95
CA TRP A 285 0.35 -22.63 -14.36
C TRP A 285 1.64 -22.70 -15.16
N SER A 286 1.57 -23.42 -16.27
CA SER A 286 2.66 -23.53 -17.21
C SER A 286 2.85 -22.23 -18.00
N ARG A 287 4.12 -21.84 -18.17
CA ARG A 287 4.54 -20.65 -18.88
C ARG A 287 5.45 -20.99 -20.06
N GLY A 288 5.59 -20.05 -20.99
CA GLY A 288 6.40 -20.20 -22.20
C GLY A 288 5.58 -20.65 -23.40
N ARG A 289 6.12 -20.56 -24.61
CA ARG A 289 5.43 -20.92 -25.86
C ARG A 289 5.14 -22.42 -25.95
N ARG A 290 6.05 -23.27 -25.40
CA ARG A 290 5.90 -24.74 -25.39
C ARG A 290 5.32 -25.31 -24.11
N ARG A 291 5.00 -24.44 -23.12
CA ARG A 291 4.45 -24.82 -21.80
C ARG A 291 5.33 -25.79 -21.00
N GLU A 292 6.63 -25.66 -21.09
CA GLU A 292 7.59 -26.56 -20.46
C GLU A 292 7.84 -26.24 -18.98
N ARG A 293 7.63 -25.00 -18.56
CA ARG A 293 7.92 -24.52 -17.20
C ARG A 293 6.63 -24.22 -16.47
N ARG A 294 6.42 -24.89 -15.33
CA ARG A 294 5.27 -24.67 -14.44
C ARG A 294 5.65 -23.75 -13.28
N ASP A 295 6.02 -22.53 -13.59
CA ASP A 295 6.55 -21.53 -12.66
C ASP A 295 5.66 -20.29 -12.49
N LEU A 296 4.55 -20.19 -13.20
CA LEU A 296 3.62 -19.07 -13.06
C LEU A 296 2.71 -19.31 -11.85
N VAL A 297 2.98 -18.59 -10.75
CA VAL A 297 2.17 -18.64 -9.54
C VAL A 297 1.15 -17.52 -9.56
N LEU A 298 -0.13 -17.87 -9.55
CA LEU A 298 -1.25 -16.94 -9.55
C LEU A 298 -2.05 -17.08 -8.25
N LYS A 299 -2.27 -15.97 -7.57
CA LYS A 299 -3.17 -15.86 -6.41
C LYS A 299 -4.53 -15.30 -6.78
N LYS A 300 -4.59 -14.58 -7.90
CA LYS A 300 -5.81 -14.02 -8.48
C LYS A 300 -5.86 -14.41 -9.95
N ILE A 301 -7.05 -14.64 -10.44
CA ILE A 301 -7.32 -15.02 -11.82
C ILE A 301 -8.07 -13.87 -12.49
N ASP A 302 -7.62 -13.47 -13.65
CA ASP A 302 -8.34 -12.56 -14.53
C ASP A 302 -9.37 -13.35 -15.33
N LEU A 303 -10.63 -12.93 -15.26
CA LEU A 303 -11.75 -13.59 -15.99
C LEU A 303 -12.00 -12.99 -17.36
N ARG A 304 -11.28 -11.94 -17.74
CA ARG A 304 -11.40 -11.34 -19.09
C ARG A 304 -10.75 -12.24 -20.13
N PRO A 305 -11.15 -12.08 -21.40
CA PRO A 305 -10.45 -12.73 -22.49
C PRO A 305 -8.96 -12.42 -22.47
N MET A 306 -8.17 -13.47 -22.48
CA MET A 306 -6.71 -13.45 -22.43
C MET A 306 -6.17 -14.11 -23.70
N PHE A 307 -4.91 -13.85 -24.00
CA PHE A 307 -4.22 -14.56 -25.07
C PHE A 307 -3.02 -15.35 -24.54
N MET A 308 -2.73 -16.46 -25.16
CA MET A 308 -1.51 -17.23 -24.93
C MET A 308 -0.91 -17.70 -26.23
N SER A 309 0.38 -17.43 -26.42
CA SER A 309 1.12 -17.91 -27.58
C SER A 309 1.55 -19.37 -27.39
N PHE A 310 1.58 -20.12 -28.48
CA PHE A 310 2.04 -21.50 -28.53
C PHE A 310 3.07 -21.73 -29.64
N GLU A 311 3.86 -22.78 -29.47
CA GLU A 311 4.79 -23.31 -30.46
C GLU A 311 4.71 -24.83 -30.43
N PHE A 312 4.28 -25.45 -31.52
CA PHE A 312 4.12 -26.88 -31.62
C PHE A 312 4.95 -27.44 -32.77
N ASN A 313 5.57 -28.58 -32.53
CA ASN A 313 6.17 -29.37 -33.61
C ASN A 313 5.13 -30.37 -34.09
N CYS A 314 4.89 -30.44 -35.38
CA CYS A 314 3.99 -31.40 -36.01
C CYS A 314 4.61 -31.90 -37.32
N ARG A 315 4.10 -33.04 -37.80
CA ARG A 315 4.55 -33.63 -39.07
C ARG A 315 3.37 -33.77 -40.02
N THR A 316 3.55 -33.38 -41.25
CA THR A 316 2.58 -33.55 -42.34
C THR A 316 2.55 -34.99 -42.83
N ALA A 317 1.55 -35.34 -43.64
CA ALA A 317 1.44 -36.65 -44.28
C ALA A 317 2.69 -37.01 -45.17
N ASP A 318 3.30 -36.00 -45.77
CA ASP A 318 4.53 -36.07 -46.57
C ASP A 318 5.81 -36.21 -45.73
N ASN A 319 5.65 -36.37 -44.39
CA ASN A 319 6.76 -36.49 -43.46
C ASN A 319 7.63 -35.25 -43.28
N VAL A 320 7.11 -34.07 -43.64
CA VAL A 320 7.79 -32.79 -43.39
C VAL A 320 7.52 -32.30 -41.98
N GLU A 321 8.58 -32.00 -41.23
CA GLU A 321 8.47 -31.47 -39.87
C GLU A 321 8.26 -29.96 -39.89
N LEU A 322 7.13 -29.52 -39.35
CA LEU A 322 6.71 -28.13 -39.21
C LEU A 322 6.73 -27.71 -37.77
N ILE A 323 7.18 -26.48 -37.53
CA ILE A 323 7.04 -25.78 -36.26
C ILE A 323 5.94 -24.74 -36.48
N LEU A 324 4.81 -24.95 -35.80
CA LEU A 324 3.65 -24.05 -35.83
C LEU A 324 3.75 -23.07 -34.67
N GLU A 325 3.56 -21.80 -35.00
CA GLU A 325 3.45 -20.72 -34.00
C GLU A 325 2.05 -20.10 -34.12
N GLY A 326 1.44 -19.82 -32.96
CA GLY A 326 0.11 -19.25 -32.96
C GLY A 326 -0.29 -18.69 -31.60
N THR A 327 -1.54 -18.31 -31.53
CA THR A 327 -2.13 -17.67 -30.36
C THR A 327 -3.54 -18.22 -30.09
N PHE A 328 -3.81 -18.54 -28.84
CA PHE A 328 -5.16 -18.80 -28.33
C PHE A 328 -5.72 -17.53 -27.72
N PHE A 329 -6.93 -17.20 -28.05
CA PHE A 329 -7.74 -16.23 -27.31
C PHE A 329 -8.76 -17.00 -26.47
N TRP A 330 -8.69 -16.87 -25.18
CA TRP A 330 -9.44 -17.70 -24.25
C TRP A 330 -9.80 -16.94 -22.98
N GLU A 331 -10.83 -17.42 -22.28
CA GLU A 331 -11.23 -16.88 -20.98
C GLU A 331 -11.66 -18.01 -20.04
N VAL A 332 -11.66 -17.70 -18.75
CA VAL A 332 -12.21 -18.59 -17.71
C VAL A 332 -13.65 -18.20 -17.44
N VAL A 333 -14.58 -19.08 -17.81
CA VAL A 333 -16.03 -18.87 -17.61
C VAL A 333 -16.49 -19.47 -16.28
N ASP A 334 -16.05 -20.68 -15.98
CA ASP A 334 -16.38 -21.38 -14.73
C ASP A 334 -15.11 -21.71 -13.93
N LEU A 335 -14.84 -20.86 -12.96
CA LEU A 335 -13.69 -21.00 -12.06
C LEU A 335 -13.78 -22.30 -11.24
N GLN A 336 -14.99 -22.72 -10.86
CA GLN A 336 -15.20 -23.91 -10.03
C GLN A 336 -14.93 -25.18 -10.82
N ALA A 337 -15.44 -25.26 -12.04
CA ALA A 337 -15.16 -26.38 -12.93
C ALA A 337 -13.66 -26.45 -13.25
N MET A 338 -13.04 -25.32 -13.57
CA MET A 338 -11.61 -25.23 -13.83
C MET A 338 -10.78 -25.79 -12.66
N PHE A 339 -11.03 -25.31 -11.46
CA PHE A 339 -10.22 -25.70 -10.28
C PHE A 339 -10.39 -27.16 -9.89
N LYS A 340 -11.58 -27.74 -10.12
CA LYS A 340 -11.85 -29.15 -9.82
C LYS A 340 -11.24 -30.11 -10.83
N THR A 341 -11.13 -29.70 -12.09
CA THR A 341 -10.75 -30.58 -13.20
C THR A 341 -9.27 -30.53 -13.53
N THR A 342 -8.62 -29.40 -13.33
CA THR A 342 -7.22 -29.22 -13.69
C THR A 342 -6.45 -28.41 -12.66
N CYS A 343 -5.18 -28.74 -12.51
CA CYS A 343 -4.23 -27.97 -11.71
C CYS A 343 -3.34 -27.04 -12.55
N ASP A 344 -3.41 -27.17 -13.87
CA ASP A 344 -2.64 -26.38 -14.84
C ASP A 344 -3.45 -26.12 -16.10
N THR A 345 -4.33 -25.15 -16.04
CA THR A 345 -5.25 -24.83 -17.13
C THR A 345 -4.55 -24.50 -18.42
N THR A 346 -3.50 -23.66 -18.36
CA THR A 346 -2.74 -23.27 -19.56
C THR A 346 -1.98 -24.43 -20.19
N GLY A 347 -1.45 -25.33 -19.35
CA GLY A 347 -0.79 -26.53 -19.79
C GLY A 347 -1.74 -27.51 -20.47
N ASP A 348 -2.88 -27.78 -19.84
CA ASP A 348 -3.90 -28.72 -20.34
C ASP A 348 -4.49 -28.26 -21.67
N VAL A 349 -4.92 -27.00 -21.75
CA VAL A 349 -5.47 -26.41 -22.97
C VAL A 349 -4.47 -26.48 -24.12
N CYS A 350 -3.24 -26.08 -23.86
CA CYS A 350 -2.20 -26.06 -24.87
C CYS A 350 -1.80 -27.48 -25.34
N ASN A 351 -1.67 -28.44 -24.41
CA ASN A 351 -1.32 -29.81 -24.76
C ASN A 351 -2.42 -30.54 -25.49
N HIS A 352 -3.68 -30.29 -25.11
CA HIS A 352 -4.83 -30.87 -25.82
C HIS A 352 -4.91 -30.34 -27.25
N ALA A 353 -4.83 -29.03 -27.44
CA ALA A 353 -4.83 -28.43 -28.75
C ALA A 353 -3.62 -28.91 -29.60
N ARG A 354 -2.45 -29.04 -28.99
CA ARG A 354 -1.27 -29.62 -29.63
C ARG A 354 -1.55 -31.02 -30.16
N SER A 355 -2.16 -31.88 -29.36
CA SER A 355 -2.51 -33.25 -29.77
C SER A 355 -3.46 -33.26 -30.96
N LYS A 356 -4.45 -32.38 -30.95
CA LYS A 356 -5.42 -32.23 -32.06
C LYS A 356 -4.79 -31.65 -33.33
N PHE A 357 -3.90 -30.66 -33.18
CA PHE A 357 -3.13 -30.16 -34.32
C PHE A 357 -2.29 -31.27 -34.96
N ILE A 358 -1.56 -32.02 -34.14
CA ILE A 358 -0.74 -33.13 -34.64
C ILE A 358 -1.61 -34.14 -35.38
N GLU A 359 -2.77 -34.50 -34.83
CA GLU A 359 -3.72 -35.43 -35.47
C GLU A 359 -4.21 -34.93 -36.83
N ARG A 360 -4.53 -33.64 -36.93
CA ARG A 360 -5.05 -33.05 -38.17
C ARG A 360 -3.97 -32.84 -39.22
N VAL A 361 -2.84 -32.26 -38.82
CA VAL A 361 -1.73 -31.96 -39.72
C VAL A 361 -1.09 -33.24 -40.28
N SER A 362 -1.06 -34.33 -39.52
CA SER A 362 -0.54 -35.61 -40.00
C SER A 362 -1.37 -36.27 -41.12
N LYS A 363 -2.60 -35.81 -41.32
CA LYS A 363 -3.50 -36.34 -42.39
C LYS A 363 -3.46 -35.50 -43.67
N VAL A 364 -2.76 -34.36 -43.67
CA VAL A 364 -2.77 -33.38 -44.76
C VAL A 364 -1.34 -33.25 -45.33
N THR A 365 -1.22 -33.10 -46.63
CA THR A 365 0.03 -32.81 -47.29
C THR A 365 0.51 -31.38 -47.01
N LEU A 366 1.80 -31.12 -47.15
CA LEU A 366 2.36 -29.78 -46.95
C LEU A 366 1.68 -28.73 -47.82
N GLN A 367 1.39 -29.06 -49.07
CA GLN A 367 0.77 -28.14 -50.03
C GLN A 367 -0.69 -27.82 -49.64
N GLU A 368 -1.43 -28.81 -49.17
CA GLU A 368 -2.81 -28.62 -48.66
C GLU A 368 -2.80 -27.82 -47.36
N PHE A 369 -1.86 -28.12 -46.48
CA PHE A 369 -1.69 -27.37 -45.23
C PHE A 369 -1.44 -25.88 -45.50
N MET A 370 -0.51 -25.58 -46.42
CA MET A 370 -0.22 -24.18 -46.77
C MET A 370 -1.39 -23.41 -47.34
N ARG A 371 -2.26 -24.10 -48.08
CA ARG A 371 -3.45 -23.48 -48.65
C ARG A 371 -4.54 -23.24 -47.64
N ASP A 372 -4.72 -24.14 -46.69
CA ASP A 372 -5.90 -24.22 -45.82
C ASP A 372 -5.59 -24.21 -44.30
N PHE A 373 -4.38 -23.76 -43.88
CA PHE A 373 -3.97 -23.82 -42.47
C PHE A 373 -4.92 -23.11 -41.51
N ASN A 374 -5.56 -22.01 -41.92
CA ASN A 374 -6.55 -21.32 -41.10
C ASN A 374 -7.81 -22.16 -40.92
N LYS A 375 -8.26 -22.89 -41.94
CA LYS A 375 -9.39 -23.80 -41.84
C LYS A 375 -9.11 -24.97 -40.91
N ILE A 376 -7.88 -25.47 -40.91
CA ILE A 376 -7.42 -26.52 -39.99
C ILE A 376 -7.48 -26.02 -38.55
N ALA A 377 -7.02 -24.79 -38.29
CA ALA A 377 -7.10 -24.18 -36.96
C ALA A 377 -8.56 -24.03 -36.50
N GLU A 378 -9.44 -23.58 -37.36
CA GLU A 378 -10.88 -23.43 -37.08
C GLU A 378 -11.56 -24.79 -36.82
N MET A 379 -11.22 -25.83 -37.59
CA MET A 379 -11.70 -27.19 -37.36
C MET A 379 -11.24 -27.74 -36.01
N VAL A 380 -9.98 -27.55 -35.64
CA VAL A 380 -9.44 -27.96 -34.33
C VAL A 380 -10.19 -27.26 -33.20
N HIS A 381 -10.51 -25.99 -33.39
CA HIS A 381 -11.27 -25.24 -32.38
C HIS A 381 -12.70 -25.77 -32.20
N LYS A 382 -13.43 -25.97 -33.31
CA LYS A 382 -14.87 -26.36 -33.27
C LYS A 382 -15.12 -27.79 -32.77
N GLU A 383 -14.19 -28.71 -32.97
CA GLU A 383 -14.38 -30.12 -32.59
C GLU A 383 -14.25 -30.39 -31.08
N ASP A 384 -13.60 -29.50 -30.33
CA ASP A 384 -13.21 -29.76 -28.94
C ASP A 384 -13.84 -28.85 -27.90
N ASP A 385 -14.90 -28.14 -28.23
CA ASP A 385 -15.63 -27.27 -27.30
C ASP A 385 -16.05 -28.00 -26.00
N SER A 386 -16.34 -29.30 -26.10
CA SER A 386 -16.70 -30.12 -24.93
C SER A 386 -15.55 -30.31 -23.95
N PHE A 387 -14.33 -30.44 -24.42
CA PHE A 387 -13.14 -30.59 -23.56
C PHE A 387 -12.84 -29.32 -22.77
N TYR A 388 -12.93 -28.17 -23.44
CA TYR A 388 -12.65 -26.86 -22.84
C TYR A 388 -13.76 -26.42 -21.89
N SER A 389 -15.02 -26.60 -22.28
CA SER A 389 -16.17 -26.27 -21.44
C SER A 389 -16.26 -27.14 -20.19
N ALA A 390 -15.90 -28.42 -20.24
CA ALA A 390 -15.79 -29.27 -19.06
C ALA A 390 -14.74 -28.78 -18.05
N ARG A 391 -13.76 -28.00 -18.52
CA ARG A 391 -12.73 -27.36 -17.68
C ARG A 391 -13.03 -25.91 -17.35
N GLY A 392 -14.24 -25.45 -17.63
CA GLY A 392 -14.67 -24.09 -17.35
C GLY A 392 -13.94 -23.01 -18.16
N VAL A 393 -13.39 -23.40 -19.31
CA VAL A 393 -12.63 -22.52 -20.20
C VAL A 393 -13.37 -22.39 -21.51
N LEU A 394 -13.47 -21.16 -22.02
CA LEU A 394 -13.97 -20.86 -23.37
C LEU A 394 -12.80 -20.40 -24.22
N ILE A 395 -12.64 -21.01 -25.38
CA ILE A 395 -11.70 -20.56 -26.40
C ILE A 395 -12.50 -19.76 -27.44
N HIS A 396 -12.14 -18.50 -27.63
CA HIS A 396 -12.77 -17.61 -28.62
C HIS A 396 -12.25 -17.87 -30.01
N SER A 397 -10.93 -17.93 -30.13
CA SER A 397 -10.28 -18.23 -31.40
C SER A 397 -8.92 -18.89 -31.19
N LEU A 398 -8.54 -19.62 -32.20
CA LEU A 398 -7.26 -20.29 -32.31
C LEU A 398 -6.65 -19.87 -33.63
N GLU A 399 -5.57 -19.10 -33.59
CA GLU A 399 -4.95 -18.51 -34.75
C GLU A 399 -3.53 -19.00 -34.91
N VAL A 400 -3.19 -19.47 -36.11
CA VAL A 400 -1.82 -19.79 -36.49
C VAL A 400 -1.19 -18.54 -37.07
N SER A 401 -0.24 -17.95 -36.39
CA SER A 401 0.46 -16.73 -36.79
C SER A 401 1.62 -17.00 -37.75
N GLY A 402 2.17 -18.20 -37.73
CA GLY A 402 3.27 -18.57 -38.59
C GLY A 402 3.60 -20.06 -38.53
N TYR A 403 4.29 -20.52 -39.56
CA TYR A 403 4.85 -21.85 -39.60
C TYR A 403 6.22 -21.82 -40.26
N ARG A 404 7.09 -22.70 -39.84
CA ARG A 404 8.42 -22.86 -40.39
C ARG A 404 8.80 -24.33 -40.46
N CYS A 405 9.64 -24.69 -41.41
CA CYS A 405 10.17 -26.03 -41.52
C CYS A 405 11.35 -26.23 -40.56
N ALA A 406 11.47 -27.38 -39.94
CA ALA A 406 12.56 -27.71 -39.04
C ALA A 406 13.87 -27.95 -39.83
N GLU A 407 13.79 -28.46 -41.08
CA GLU A 407 14.93 -28.71 -41.94
C GLU A 407 15.25 -27.49 -42.82
N SER A 408 16.51 -27.07 -42.83
CA SER A 408 16.99 -25.87 -43.56
C SER A 408 16.89 -25.97 -45.08
N SER A 409 17.00 -27.18 -45.64
CA SER A 409 16.86 -27.42 -47.07
C SER A 409 15.42 -27.24 -47.58
N THR A 410 14.47 -27.72 -46.80
CA THR A 410 13.05 -27.60 -47.11
C THR A 410 12.53 -26.20 -46.72
N ALA A 411 13.20 -25.55 -45.74
CA ALA A 411 12.84 -24.21 -45.26
C ALA A 411 12.96 -23.15 -46.35
N LEU A 412 14.03 -23.18 -47.18
CA LEU A 412 14.22 -22.23 -48.26
C LEU A 412 13.14 -22.31 -49.36
N ILE A 413 12.75 -23.53 -49.72
CA ILE A 413 11.67 -23.75 -50.71
C ILE A 413 10.34 -23.30 -50.12
N LEU A 414 10.11 -23.62 -48.83
CA LEU A 414 8.93 -23.22 -48.11
C LEU A 414 8.82 -21.71 -47.99
N GLU A 415 9.91 -21.02 -47.67
CA GLU A 415 9.96 -19.57 -47.55
C GLU A 415 9.56 -18.87 -48.84
N GLN A 416 10.01 -19.37 -50.00
CA GLN A 416 9.59 -18.85 -51.29
C GLN A 416 8.09 -19.06 -51.52
N ILE A 417 7.56 -20.25 -51.22
CA ILE A 417 6.12 -20.55 -51.40
C ILE A 417 5.27 -19.75 -50.44
N ILE A 418 5.71 -19.59 -49.18
CA ILE A 418 5.03 -18.73 -48.17
C ILE A 418 4.98 -17.28 -48.66
N GLN A 419 6.08 -16.79 -49.15
CA GLN A 419 6.20 -15.41 -49.64
C GLN A 419 5.25 -15.16 -50.82
N GLU A 420 5.16 -16.10 -51.76
CA GLU A 420 4.20 -16.02 -52.85
C GLU A 420 2.75 -16.11 -52.40
N THR A 421 2.44 -17.02 -51.44
CA THR A 421 1.08 -17.21 -50.93
C THR A 421 0.66 -16.00 -50.10
N THR A 422 1.56 -15.47 -49.30
CA THR A 422 1.30 -14.26 -48.48
C THR A 422 1.10 -13.04 -49.37
N ASN A 423 1.93 -12.89 -50.41
CA ASN A 423 1.78 -11.82 -51.36
C ASN A 423 0.44 -11.92 -52.15
N ARG A 424 0.01 -13.14 -52.45
CA ARG A 424 -1.30 -13.37 -53.09
C ARG A 424 -2.45 -13.04 -52.16
N MET A 425 -2.37 -13.44 -50.91
CA MET A 425 -3.42 -13.13 -49.91
C MET A 425 -3.46 -11.62 -49.63
N ASN A 426 -2.31 -10.98 -49.47
CA ASN A 426 -2.25 -9.53 -49.29
C ASN A 426 -2.88 -8.79 -50.47
N ARG A 427 -2.63 -9.24 -51.69
CA ARG A 427 -3.25 -8.67 -52.90
C ARG A 427 -4.77 -8.87 -52.90
N LEU A 428 -5.25 -10.05 -52.51
CA LEU A 428 -6.69 -10.30 -52.39
C LEU A 428 -7.34 -9.41 -51.33
N GLN A 429 -6.72 -9.32 -50.19
CA GLN A 429 -7.19 -8.48 -49.07
C GLN A 429 -7.15 -6.98 -49.41
N GLN A 430 -6.11 -6.55 -50.14
CA GLN A 430 -6.06 -5.20 -50.69
C GLN A 430 -7.21 -4.97 -51.68
N GLN A 431 -7.47 -5.90 -52.61
CA GLN A 431 -8.58 -5.79 -53.53
C GLN A 431 -9.96 -5.78 -52.84
N GLU A 432 -10.14 -6.62 -51.84
CA GLU A 432 -11.37 -6.61 -51.03
C GLU A 432 -11.53 -5.29 -50.29
N SER A 433 -10.48 -4.80 -49.67
CA SER A 433 -10.48 -3.51 -48.95
C SER A 433 -10.69 -2.34 -49.93
N GLU A 434 -10.04 -2.36 -51.10
CA GLU A 434 -10.29 -1.37 -52.18
C GLU A 434 -11.74 -1.41 -52.68
N ASN A 435 -12.27 -2.62 -52.88
CA ASN A 435 -13.67 -2.79 -53.30
C ASN A 435 -14.64 -2.29 -52.21
N GLU A 436 -14.41 -2.60 -50.94
CA GLU A 436 -15.22 -2.08 -49.83
C GLU A 436 -15.12 -0.55 -49.74
N TRP A 437 -13.92 -0.01 -49.92
CA TRP A 437 -13.72 1.43 -49.92
C TRP A 437 -14.45 2.12 -51.09
N GLN A 438 -14.35 1.54 -52.29
CA GLN A 438 -15.09 2.01 -53.47
C GLN A 438 -16.61 1.93 -53.26
N LEU A 439 -17.12 0.84 -52.66
CA LEU A 439 -18.53 0.71 -52.32
C LEU A 439 -19.00 1.75 -51.31
N LEU A 440 -18.15 2.05 -50.28
CA LEU A 440 -18.42 3.10 -49.31
C LEU A 440 -18.41 4.48 -49.97
N GLN A 441 -17.46 4.73 -50.86
CA GLN A 441 -17.38 5.97 -51.62
C GLN A 441 -18.61 6.16 -52.52
N ILE A 442 -18.97 5.14 -53.30
CA ILE A 442 -20.17 5.17 -54.14
C ILE A 442 -21.44 5.39 -53.31
N LYS A 443 -21.54 4.76 -52.12
CA LYS A 443 -22.66 5.01 -51.21
C LYS A 443 -22.67 6.45 -50.71
N GLY A 444 -21.52 6.98 -50.37
CA GLY A 444 -21.38 8.38 -49.98
C GLY A 444 -21.78 9.35 -51.08
N ASP A 445 -21.31 9.09 -52.30
CA ASP A 445 -21.66 9.89 -53.48
C ASP A 445 -23.16 9.85 -53.76
N ILE A 446 -23.80 8.67 -53.66
CA ILE A 446 -25.25 8.52 -53.80
C ILE A 446 -26.03 9.30 -52.74
N GLU A 447 -25.57 9.26 -51.49
CA GLU A 447 -26.18 10.03 -50.39
C GLU A 447 -26.01 11.53 -50.60
N GLU A 448 -24.83 11.95 -51.06
CA GLU A 448 -24.57 13.36 -51.39
C GLU A 448 -25.44 13.85 -52.54
N GLU A 449 -25.59 13.04 -53.61
CA GLU A 449 -26.48 13.35 -54.72
C GLU A 449 -27.97 13.38 -54.32
N ARG A 450 -28.40 12.47 -53.42
CA ARG A 450 -29.76 12.52 -52.85
C ARG A 450 -29.97 13.78 -52.01
N ALA A 451 -29.01 14.14 -51.17
CA ALA A 451 -29.09 15.35 -50.36
C ALA A 451 -29.11 16.62 -51.23
N LYS A 452 -28.32 16.65 -52.32
CA LYS A 452 -28.35 17.74 -53.29
C LYS A 452 -29.69 17.84 -54.00
N LYS A 453 -30.29 16.69 -54.37
CA LYS A 453 -31.61 16.65 -54.99
C LYS A 453 -32.70 17.15 -54.05
N GLU A 454 -32.71 16.70 -52.79
CA GLU A 454 -33.64 17.22 -51.79
C GLU A 454 -33.49 18.73 -51.57
N LEU A 455 -32.22 19.21 -51.52
CA LEU A 455 -31.94 20.63 -51.37
C LEU A 455 -32.45 21.44 -52.59
N LEU A 456 -32.28 20.89 -53.81
CA LEU A 456 -32.82 21.51 -55.02
C LEU A 456 -34.35 21.50 -55.02
N GLU A 457 -35.01 20.41 -54.62
CA GLU A 457 -36.45 20.35 -54.48
C GLU A 457 -36.98 21.39 -53.49
N VAL A 458 -36.38 21.53 -52.35
CA VAL A 458 -36.70 22.56 -51.33
C VAL A 458 -36.44 23.99 -51.88
N GLN A 459 -35.35 24.18 -52.65
CA GLN A 459 -35.10 25.48 -53.30
C GLN A 459 -36.14 25.82 -54.36
N ILE A 460 -36.56 24.84 -55.17
CA ILE A 460 -37.64 25.01 -56.18
C ILE A 460 -38.97 25.31 -55.47
N GLU A 461 -39.33 24.58 -54.42
CA GLU A 461 -40.54 24.87 -53.64
C GLU A 461 -40.52 26.28 -53.04
N ASN A 462 -39.42 26.65 -52.44
CA ASN A 462 -39.25 28.01 -51.87
C ASN A 462 -39.30 29.09 -52.96
N SER A 463 -38.68 28.81 -54.13
CA SER A 463 -38.75 29.73 -55.28
C SER A 463 -40.16 29.85 -55.80
N ASN A 464 -40.85 28.74 -55.94
CA ASN A 464 -42.27 28.71 -56.38
C ASN A 464 -43.19 29.42 -55.35
N ALA A 465 -42.98 29.17 -54.07
CA ALA A 465 -43.73 29.84 -53.02
C ALA A 465 -43.46 31.39 -53.01
N ARG A 466 -42.20 31.81 -53.21
CA ARG A 466 -41.87 33.22 -53.38
C ARG A 466 -42.57 33.83 -54.61
N SER A 467 -42.43 33.18 -55.75
CA SER A 467 -43.02 33.69 -56.97
C SER A 467 -44.54 33.77 -56.88
N SER A 468 -45.18 32.78 -56.20
CA SER A 468 -46.65 32.85 -55.99
C SER A 468 -47.06 33.97 -55.04
N MET A 469 -46.29 34.19 -53.97
CA MET A 469 -46.51 35.31 -53.03
C MET A 469 -46.27 36.66 -53.67
N GLU A 470 -45.20 36.79 -54.46
CA GLU A 470 -44.92 38.00 -55.23
C GLU A 470 -46.03 38.30 -56.26
N GLY A 471 -46.49 37.25 -56.99
CA GLY A 471 -47.59 37.37 -57.92
C GLY A 471 -48.92 37.77 -57.26
N LEU A 472 -49.21 37.21 -56.07
CA LEU A 472 -50.40 37.62 -55.29
C LEU A 472 -50.27 39.08 -54.79
N ALA A 473 -49.08 39.46 -54.30
CA ALA A 473 -48.82 40.80 -53.84
C ALA A 473 -48.90 41.81 -54.95
N GLU A 474 -48.41 41.48 -56.19
CA GLU A 474 -48.58 42.33 -57.38
C GLU A 474 -50.02 42.43 -57.81
N ALA A 475 -50.72 41.29 -57.86
CA ALA A 475 -52.17 41.28 -58.21
C ALA A 475 -52.97 42.14 -57.20
N GLN A 476 -52.65 42.10 -55.93
CA GLN A 476 -53.30 42.89 -54.90
C GLN A 476 -52.98 44.38 -55.03
N LYS A 477 -51.75 44.76 -55.38
CA LYS A 477 -51.32 46.12 -55.69
C LYS A 477 -52.12 46.65 -56.94
N VAL A 478 -52.17 45.84 -57.99
CA VAL A 478 -52.97 46.21 -59.23
C VAL A 478 -54.42 46.40 -58.88
N LYS A 479 -54.99 45.48 -58.10
CA LYS A 479 -56.41 45.56 -57.68
C LYS A 479 -56.66 46.80 -56.80
N SER A 480 -55.86 47.10 -55.85
CA SER A 480 -56.01 48.27 -54.98
C SER A 480 -55.82 49.59 -55.76
N PHE A 481 -54.86 49.63 -56.70
CA PHE A 481 -54.65 50.78 -57.56
C PHE A 481 -55.87 51.03 -58.48
N LEU A 482 -56.40 49.99 -59.14
CA LEU A 482 -57.56 50.11 -60.02
C LEU A 482 -58.87 50.49 -59.29
N LEU A 483 -59.01 50.04 -58.00
CA LEU A 483 -60.11 50.40 -57.12
C LEU A 483 -59.99 51.84 -56.61
N GLY A 484 -58.79 52.27 -56.23
CA GLY A 484 -58.51 53.62 -55.69
C GLY A 484 -58.73 54.74 -56.76
N LEU A 485 -58.70 54.41 -58.09
CA LEU A 485 -58.92 55.34 -59.13
C LEU A 485 -60.37 55.24 -59.72
N ALA A 486 -61.25 54.44 -59.09
CA ALA A 486 -62.59 54.16 -59.61
C ALA A 486 -63.47 55.41 -59.59
N ASP A 487 -63.31 56.32 -58.66
CA ASP A 487 -64.14 57.52 -58.53
C ASP A 487 -63.69 58.69 -59.46
N ASP A 488 -62.37 58.75 -59.78
CA ASP A 488 -61.86 59.85 -60.60
C ASP A 488 -61.81 59.58 -62.12
N VAL A 489 -61.70 58.29 -62.51
CA VAL A 489 -61.61 57.86 -63.89
C VAL A 489 -62.54 56.65 -64.14
N PRO A 490 -63.75 56.86 -64.63
CA PRO A 490 -64.73 55.79 -64.75
C PRO A 490 -64.39 54.72 -65.83
N ASP A 491 -63.51 55.05 -66.79
CA ASP A 491 -63.10 54.14 -67.84
C ASP A 491 -61.96 53.20 -67.43
N VAL A 492 -62.25 51.86 -67.51
CA VAL A 492 -61.30 50.83 -67.07
C VAL A 492 -60.09 50.75 -67.98
N GLU A 493 -60.21 51.02 -69.28
CA GLU A 493 -59.08 50.97 -70.21
C GLU A 493 -58.07 52.09 -69.93
N ARG A 494 -58.57 53.26 -69.59
CA ARG A 494 -57.70 54.37 -69.18
C ARG A 494 -56.94 54.15 -67.81
N ARG A 495 -57.60 53.45 -66.89
CA ARG A 495 -56.92 53.03 -65.59
C ARG A 495 -55.80 52.04 -65.86
N ILE A 496 -56.06 51.06 -66.78
CA ILE A 496 -55.00 50.08 -67.15
C ILE A 496 -53.88 50.81 -67.93
N ALA A 497 -54.19 51.75 -68.81
CA ALA A 497 -53.17 52.54 -69.49
C ALA A 497 -52.27 53.37 -68.49
N LEU A 498 -52.89 53.98 -67.48
CA LEU A 498 -52.15 54.67 -66.40
C LEU A 498 -51.26 53.74 -65.56
N TRP A 499 -51.78 52.55 -65.26
CA TRP A 499 -50.99 51.52 -64.58
C TRP A 499 -49.76 51.11 -65.40
N ASN A 500 -49.94 50.88 -66.70
CA ASN A 500 -48.84 50.49 -67.58
C ASN A 500 -47.78 51.60 -67.71
N VAL A 501 -48.18 52.88 -67.66
CA VAL A 501 -47.24 54.01 -67.66
C VAL A 501 -46.46 54.09 -66.33
N LEU A 502 -47.11 53.86 -65.17
CA LEU A 502 -46.46 53.82 -63.87
C LEU A 502 -45.50 52.64 -63.79
N ARG A 503 -45.88 51.45 -64.23
CA ARG A 503 -45.01 50.26 -64.24
C ARG A 503 -43.80 50.44 -65.16
N LYS A 504 -43.96 51.09 -66.34
CA LYS A 504 -42.85 51.49 -67.19
C LYS A 504 -41.87 52.46 -66.45
N LYS A 505 -42.43 53.43 -65.68
CA LYS A 505 -41.62 54.34 -64.86
C LYS A 505 -40.83 53.62 -63.75
N ASP A 506 -41.50 52.69 -63.06
CA ASP A 506 -40.86 51.92 -61.99
C ASP A 506 -39.74 50.99 -62.51
N ALA A 507 -39.99 50.31 -63.63
CA ALA A 507 -39.02 49.50 -64.36
C ALA A 507 -37.79 50.34 -64.81
N LEU A 508 -38.07 51.53 -65.38
CA LEU A 508 -37.01 52.47 -65.76
C LEU A 508 -36.22 52.97 -64.56
N GLN A 509 -36.87 53.16 -63.40
CA GLN A 509 -36.20 53.61 -62.15
C GLN A 509 -35.32 52.50 -61.56
N GLU A 510 -35.72 51.21 -61.64
CA GLU A 510 -34.91 50.07 -61.24
C GLU A 510 -33.69 49.90 -62.15
N VAL A 511 -33.87 49.98 -63.46
CA VAL A 511 -32.79 49.90 -64.42
C VAL A 511 -31.77 51.05 -64.20
N CYS A 512 -32.23 52.25 -63.86
CA CYS A 512 -31.35 53.37 -63.56
C CYS A 512 -30.58 53.17 -62.25
N LYS A 513 -31.14 52.46 -61.23
CA LYS A 513 -30.44 52.16 -59.97
C LYS A 513 -29.28 51.17 -60.18
N ASN A 514 -29.36 50.31 -61.16
CA ASN A 514 -28.33 49.28 -61.45
C ASN A 514 -27.25 49.76 -62.44
N GLY A 515 -27.14 51.08 -62.69
CA GLY A 515 -26.04 51.68 -63.45
C GLY A 515 -26.08 51.47 -64.98
N ALA A 516 -27.19 51.02 -65.52
CA ALA A 516 -27.37 50.82 -66.96
C ALA A 516 -27.53 52.14 -67.69
N ARG A 517 -26.94 52.31 -68.89
CA ARG A 517 -27.08 53.47 -69.74
C ARG A 517 -28.26 53.31 -70.68
N LEU A 518 -29.25 54.22 -70.62
CA LEU A 518 -30.42 54.24 -71.50
C LEU A 518 -30.09 55.08 -72.74
N TYR A 519 -30.35 54.46 -73.93
CA TYR A 519 -30.25 55.13 -75.20
C TYR A 519 -31.66 55.38 -75.76
N TYR A 520 -31.97 56.62 -76.13
CA TYR A 520 -33.24 56.99 -76.76
C TYR A 520 -33.04 57.17 -78.25
N THR A 521 -33.89 56.50 -79.05
CA THR A 521 -34.06 56.78 -80.47
C THR A 521 -35.39 57.52 -80.71
N PRO A 522 -35.41 58.48 -81.60
CA PRO A 522 -36.56 59.46 -81.66
C PRO A 522 -37.90 58.89 -82.17
N ASN A 523 -38.02 57.66 -82.69
CA ASN A 523 -39.25 57.24 -83.38
C ASN A 523 -39.89 55.91 -82.96
N ASP A 524 -39.34 55.18 -81.97
CA ASP A 524 -40.09 54.07 -81.36
C ASP A 524 -39.35 53.65 -80.04
N VAL A 525 -40.11 53.69 -78.98
CA VAL A 525 -39.54 53.28 -77.67
C VAL A 525 -39.58 51.75 -77.55
N ASN A 526 -38.67 51.08 -78.23
CA ASN A 526 -38.35 49.68 -77.94
C ASN A 526 -37.08 49.67 -77.09
N LEU A 527 -37.23 49.41 -75.79
CA LEU A 527 -36.14 49.20 -74.83
C LEU A 527 -35.53 47.81 -75.09
N SER A 528 -34.39 47.79 -75.77
CA SER A 528 -33.53 46.57 -75.76
C SER A 528 -32.49 46.69 -74.60
N ILE A 529 -32.52 45.79 -73.65
CA ILE A 529 -31.53 45.66 -72.60
C ILE A 529 -30.47 44.65 -73.06
N GLU A 530 -29.27 45.15 -73.38
CA GLU A 530 -28.11 44.26 -73.60
C GLU A 530 -27.39 44.08 -72.28
N ASP A 531 -27.41 42.88 -71.76
CA ASP A 531 -26.69 42.44 -70.62
C ASP A 531 -25.25 42.02 -71.03
N ARG A 532 -24.25 42.82 -70.77
CA ARG A 532 -22.84 42.48 -70.96
C ARG A 532 -22.26 41.94 -69.67
N THR A 533 -22.65 40.76 -69.27
CA THR A 533 -21.87 39.93 -68.37
C THR A 533 -21.30 38.75 -69.17
N GLY A 534 -20.28 39.03 -69.95
CA GLY A 534 -19.44 37.99 -70.56
C GLY A 534 -18.36 37.59 -69.57
N PRO A 535 -18.07 36.31 -69.40
CA PRO A 535 -16.97 35.91 -68.54
C PRO A 535 -15.63 36.32 -69.17
N CYS A 536 -14.78 36.98 -68.37
CA CYS A 536 -13.37 37.17 -68.70
C CYS A 536 -12.66 35.79 -68.72
N VAL A 537 -12.41 35.28 -69.89
CA VAL A 537 -11.42 34.19 -70.10
C VAL A 537 -10.04 34.80 -69.95
N SER A 538 -9.38 34.52 -68.84
CA SER A 538 -7.91 34.67 -68.74
C SER A 538 -7.24 33.37 -69.07
N GLU A 539 -6.76 33.25 -70.27
CA GLU A 539 -5.68 32.32 -70.63
C GLU A 539 -4.45 32.63 -69.80
N THR A 540 -3.97 31.67 -69.02
CA THR A 540 -2.55 31.52 -68.79
C THR A 540 -2.15 30.06 -68.85
N SER A 541 -1.48 29.74 -69.92
CA SER A 541 -0.60 28.59 -70.06
C SER A 541 0.48 28.62 -68.98
N SER A 542 0.82 27.48 -68.43
CA SER A 542 2.18 26.95 -68.59
C SER A 542 2.32 25.59 -67.93
N ALA A 543 2.91 24.76 -68.71
CA ALA A 543 3.51 23.49 -68.36
C ALA A 543 4.51 23.59 -67.21
N CYS A 544 4.58 22.54 -66.34
CA CYS A 544 5.83 21.83 -66.05
C CYS A 544 5.56 20.52 -65.36
N LYS A 545 5.96 19.47 -65.97
CA LYS A 545 6.71 18.30 -65.59
C LYS A 545 7.24 18.31 -64.14
N ILE A 546 7.01 17.35 -63.34
CA ILE A 546 7.86 16.18 -63.01
C ILE A 546 6.94 15.19 -62.25
#